data_33d535ab186bffd68668573a5a899c1c
#
_entry.id   33d535ab186bffd68668573a5a899c1c
#
_cell.length_a   1.000
_cell.length_b   1.000
_cell.length_c   1.000
_cell.angle_alpha   90.00
_cell.angle_beta   90.00
_cell.angle_gamma   90.00
#
_symmetry.space_group_name_H-M   'P 1'
#
loop_
_entity.id
_entity.type
_entity.pdbx_description
1 polymer ?
#
loop_
_entity_poly.entity_id
_entity_poly.type
_entity_poly.pdbx_seq_one_letter_code
_entity_poly.pdbx_strand_id
1 'polypeptide(L)'
;MPTFMNYQKTSAGLRSLYALILVSLCFYGCEKDKGELGNPAIASFTVSPVDGKVNTFRLESTSDNAFRYQWDLGDGQGLLPGDAVHEAYYLKKGSYEVKLYAYGRGGYDVAAAQVTVENDDLSPILESREFQLLTAHSWKLDPASNAPIIVGTEGNPGEYFGGGSLADCQIDDTYTFAFIDNDFKVSYNANGATFNAGNVEPNYSCGSDRSYNMVSFGYSTQVSGAGLATITLPSTPPAMFIGVTDVSSNNYRIISISENELVLRSGRPNETVHQFRFVPAQ
;
A
#
# COMPACT_ATOMS: atom_id res chain seq x y z
N MET A 1 81.61 -60.13 -37.33
CA MET A 1 80.92 -58.83 -37.62
C MET A 1 79.63 -59.21 -38.35
N PRO A 2 78.49 -59.08 -37.75
CA PRO A 2 77.21 -59.19 -38.46
C PRO A 2 76.52 -57.79 -38.54
N THR A 3 76.01 -57.59 -39.73
CA THR A 3 75.34 -56.42 -40.26
C THR A 3 73.91 -56.32 -39.72
N PHE A 4 73.54 -55.16 -39.14
CA PHE A 4 72.14 -54.89 -38.75
C PHE A 4 71.36 -54.42 -39.98
N MET A 5 70.27 -55.12 -40.24
CA MET A 5 69.31 -54.76 -41.29
C MET A 5 68.15 -53.96 -40.70
N ASN A 6 67.99 -52.75 -41.18
CA ASN A 6 66.91 -51.81 -40.79
C ASN A 6 65.56 -52.34 -41.26
N TYR A 7 64.61 -52.43 -40.33
CA TYR A 7 63.18 -52.63 -40.59
C TYR A 7 62.39 -51.39 -40.15
N GLN A 8 62.27 -50.42 -41.01
CA GLN A 8 61.33 -49.39 -40.82
C GLN A 8 60.67 -49.05 -42.17
N LYS A 9 59.42 -49.47 -42.38
CA LYS A 9 58.45 -48.82 -43.26
C LYS A 9 57.15 -49.68 -43.36
N THR A 10 56.27 -49.63 -42.35
CA THR A 10 54.87 -50.03 -42.59
C THR A 10 53.88 -49.46 -41.61
N SER A 11 54.19 -48.43 -40.85
CA SER A 11 53.22 -47.84 -39.87
C SER A 11 52.56 -46.50 -40.26
N ALA A 12 53.03 -45.81 -41.34
CA ALA A 12 52.50 -44.50 -41.73
C ALA A 12 51.12 -44.56 -42.47
N GLY A 13 50.95 -45.67 -43.31
CA GLY A 13 49.67 -45.77 -44.05
C GLY A 13 48.46 -46.14 -43.21
N LEU A 14 48.66 -46.98 -42.21
CA LEU A 14 47.57 -47.43 -41.35
C LEU A 14 47.09 -46.34 -40.36
N ARG A 15 48.00 -45.50 -39.88
CA ARG A 15 47.64 -44.32 -39.01
C ARG A 15 46.90 -43.24 -39.75
N SER A 16 47.22 -43.03 -41.03
CA SER A 16 46.50 -42.04 -41.91
C SER A 16 45.08 -42.50 -42.23
N LEU A 17 44.84 -43.82 -42.39
CA LEU A 17 43.52 -44.37 -42.63
C LEU A 17 42.58 -44.27 -41.42
N TYR A 18 43.11 -44.52 -40.22
CA TYR A 18 42.35 -44.33 -38.95
C TYR A 18 42.02 -42.88 -38.69
N ALA A 19 42.92 -41.93 -38.99
CA ALA A 19 42.66 -40.49 -38.84
C ALA A 19 41.57 -39.99 -39.80
N LEU A 20 41.50 -40.49 -41.03
CA LEU A 20 40.46 -40.15 -42.00
C LEU A 20 39.10 -40.75 -41.61
N ILE A 21 39.04 -41.94 -41.08
CA ILE A 21 37.79 -42.55 -40.59
C ILE A 21 37.28 -41.86 -39.35
N LEU A 22 38.13 -41.42 -38.43
CA LEU A 22 37.73 -40.64 -37.25
C LEU A 22 37.19 -39.26 -37.60
N VAL A 23 37.75 -38.56 -38.57
CA VAL A 23 37.26 -37.27 -39.07
C VAL A 23 35.93 -37.39 -39.82
N SER A 24 35.73 -38.52 -40.58
CA SER A 24 34.44 -38.79 -41.23
C SER A 24 33.30 -39.08 -40.26
N LEU A 25 33.56 -39.66 -39.09
CA LEU A 25 32.55 -39.92 -38.08
C LEU A 25 32.11 -38.66 -37.32
N CYS A 26 32.92 -37.58 -37.31
CA CYS A 26 32.54 -36.29 -36.70
C CYS A 26 31.52 -35.49 -37.53
N PHE A 27 31.32 -35.79 -38.80
CA PHE A 27 30.34 -35.11 -39.68
C PHE A 27 28.96 -35.80 -39.67
N TYR A 28 28.77 -36.93 -39.00
CA TYR A 28 27.46 -37.54 -38.77
C TYR A 28 26.87 -37.08 -37.40
N GLY A 29 27.38 -35.99 -36.84
CA GLY A 29 26.89 -35.39 -35.61
C GLY A 29 25.64 -34.62 -35.85
N CYS A 30 24.54 -35.08 -35.34
CA CYS A 30 23.27 -34.42 -35.04
C CYS A 30 22.66 -33.62 -36.24
N GLU A 31 21.89 -34.27 -37.06
CA GLU A 31 20.67 -33.64 -37.52
C GLU A 31 19.88 -33.26 -36.24
N LYS A 32 19.94 -31.99 -35.89
CA LYS A 32 19.07 -31.41 -34.89
C LYS A 32 17.66 -31.63 -35.41
N ASP A 33 16.98 -32.62 -34.85
CA ASP A 33 15.57 -32.81 -35.09
C ASP A 33 14.93 -31.46 -34.88
N LYS A 34 14.57 -30.73 -35.95
CA LYS A 34 13.81 -29.50 -35.89
C LYS A 34 12.41 -29.96 -35.54
N GLY A 35 12.23 -30.35 -34.27
CA GLY A 35 10.90 -30.62 -33.74
C GLY A 35 10.00 -29.47 -34.17
N GLU A 36 8.96 -29.75 -34.90
CA GLU A 36 8.00 -28.74 -35.27
C GLU A 36 7.52 -28.09 -33.98
N LEU A 37 7.93 -26.81 -33.78
CA LEU A 37 7.35 -25.96 -32.76
C LEU A 37 5.87 -25.93 -33.11
N GLY A 38 5.01 -26.50 -32.29
CA GLY A 38 3.57 -26.55 -32.54
C GLY A 38 3.01 -25.17 -32.91
N ASN A 39 1.73 -25.06 -33.13
CA ASN A 39 1.09 -23.78 -33.41
C ASN A 39 1.38 -22.77 -32.29
N PRO A 40 1.63 -21.50 -32.61
CA PRO A 40 1.75 -20.45 -31.61
C PRO A 40 0.45 -20.33 -30.80
N ALA A 41 0.55 -19.86 -29.57
CA ALA A 41 -0.62 -19.48 -28.80
C ALA A 41 -1.33 -18.29 -29.48
N ILE A 42 -2.64 -18.23 -29.33
CA ILE A 42 -3.47 -17.05 -29.67
C ILE A 42 -4.12 -16.61 -28.37
N ALA A 43 -3.69 -15.48 -27.83
CA ALA A 43 -4.17 -14.98 -26.55
C ALA A 43 -5.56 -14.38 -26.69
N SER A 44 -6.45 -14.75 -25.80
CA SER A 44 -7.78 -14.18 -25.64
C SER A 44 -8.30 -14.43 -24.25
N PHE A 45 -9.09 -13.52 -23.67
CA PHE A 45 -9.71 -13.69 -22.38
C PHE A 45 -10.98 -12.83 -22.23
N THR A 46 -11.79 -13.19 -21.27
CA THR A 46 -12.99 -12.44 -20.85
C THR A 46 -12.77 -11.86 -19.46
N VAL A 47 -13.48 -10.75 -19.18
CA VAL A 47 -13.50 -10.06 -17.89
C VAL A 47 -14.96 -10.01 -17.44
N SER A 48 -15.23 -10.41 -16.21
CA SER A 48 -16.56 -10.30 -15.59
C SER A 48 -16.42 -9.94 -14.10
N PRO A 49 -17.33 -9.12 -13.56
CA PRO A 49 -17.37 -8.89 -12.10
C PRO A 49 -17.65 -10.19 -11.37
N VAL A 50 -17.11 -10.30 -10.15
CA VAL A 50 -17.41 -11.43 -9.24
C VAL A 50 -18.57 -11.03 -8.33
N ASP A 51 -19.68 -11.76 -8.41
CA ASP A 51 -20.87 -11.47 -7.61
C ASP A 51 -20.57 -11.47 -6.11
N GLY A 52 -21.02 -10.42 -5.41
CA GLY A 52 -20.84 -10.25 -3.98
C GLY A 52 -19.44 -9.84 -3.53
N LYS A 53 -18.50 -9.61 -4.45
CA LYS A 53 -17.16 -9.10 -4.13
C LYS A 53 -16.94 -7.70 -4.71
N VAL A 54 -16.63 -6.73 -3.85
CA VAL A 54 -16.34 -5.35 -4.26
C VAL A 54 -15.06 -5.33 -5.11
N ASN A 55 -15.09 -4.58 -6.22
CA ASN A 55 -13.93 -4.31 -7.08
C ASN A 55 -13.13 -5.56 -7.50
N THR A 56 -13.79 -6.72 -7.53
CA THR A 56 -13.18 -8.01 -7.89
C THR A 56 -13.71 -8.48 -9.24
N PHE A 57 -12.77 -8.84 -10.11
CA PHE A 57 -13.07 -9.28 -11.48
C PHE A 57 -12.49 -10.68 -11.72
N ARG A 58 -13.30 -11.53 -12.35
CA ARG A 58 -12.87 -12.81 -12.88
C ARG A 58 -12.30 -12.60 -14.28
N LEU A 59 -11.05 -12.98 -14.44
CA LEU A 59 -10.33 -13.02 -15.71
C LEU A 59 -10.29 -14.49 -16.15
N GLU A 60 -10.82 -14.81 -17.31
CA GLU A 60 -10.88 -16.18 -17.81
C GLU A 60 -10.32 -16.27 -19.21
N SER A 61 -9.21 -17.01 -19.36
CA SER A 61 -8.56 -17.23 -20.64
C SER A 61 -9.46 -18.03 -21.57
N THR A 62 -9.60 -17.53 -22.80
CA THR A 62 -10.20 -18.20 -23.95
C THR A 62 -9.16 -18.46 -25.04
N SER A 63 -7.86 -18.47 -24.67
CA SER A 63 -6.74 -18.60 -25.58
C SER A 63 -6.67 -19.97 -26.26
N ASP A 64 -6.28 -20.00 -27.52
CA ASP A 64 -6.01 -21.24 -28.27
C ASP A 64 -4.53 -21.62 -28.16
N ASN A 65 -4.25 -22.93 -28.21
CA ASN A 65 -2.90 -23.53 -28.20
C ASN A 65 -2.02 -23.11 -27.01
N ALA A 66 -2.62 -22.63 -25.91
CA ALA A 66 -1.93 -22.19 -24.71
C ALA A 66 -2.02 -23.25 -23.60
N PHE A 67 -0.97 -23.38 -22.78
CA PHE A 67 -0.92 -24.29 -21.64
C PHE A 67 -0.30 -23.64 -20.39
N ARG A 68 0.22 -22.41 -20.51
CA ARG A 68 0.77 -21.62 -19.39
C ARG A 68 0.34 -20.17 -19.56
N TYR A 69 0.08 -19.51 -18.44
CA TYR A 69 -0.47 -18.18 -18.40
C TYR A 69 0.30 -17.30 -17.41
N GLN A 70 0.40 -16.01 -17.73
CA GLN A 70 0.80 -14.96 -16.81
C GLN A 70 -0.12 -13.76 -17.01
N TRP A 71 -0.42 -13.09 -15.93
CA TRP A 71 -1.29 -11.92 -15.92
C TRP A 71 -0.53 -10.68 -15.47
N ASP A 72 -0.74 -9.56 -16.14
CA ASP A 72 -0.41 -8.23 -15.67
C ASP A 72 -1.75 -7.53 -15.41
N LEU A 73 -2.01 -7.19 -14.15
CA LEU A 73 -3.29 -6.62 -13.74
C LEU A 73 -3.39 -5.10 -13.98
N GLY A 74 -2.30 -4.46 -14.44
CA GLY A 74 -2.25 -3.02 -14.68
C GLY A 74 -2.17 -2.18 -13.40
N ASP A 75 -1.93 -2.81 -12.25
CA ASP A 75 -1.84 -2.19 -10.91
C ASP A 75 -0.41 -1.84 -10.49
N GLY A 76 0.56 -2.05 -11.39
CA GLY A 76 1.98 -1.77 -11.17
C GLY A 76 2.76 -2.88 -10.48
N GLN A 77 2.15 -4.02 -10.16
CA GLN A 77 2.84 -5.17 -9.55
C GLN A 77 3.60 -6.02 -10.58
N GLY A 78 3.37 -5.79 -11.88
CA GLY A 78 4.02 -6.51 -12.97
C GLY A 78 3.39 -7.86 -13.26
N LEU A 79 4.17 -8.76 -13.91
CA LEU A 79 3.70 -10.08 -14.35
C LEU A 79 3.57 -11.05 -13.20
N LEU A 80 2.37 -11.57 -13.00
CA LEU A 80 2.03 -12.59 -12.03
C LEU A 80 1.88 -13.95 -12.73
N PRO A 81 2.50 -15.04 -12.23
CA PRO A 81 2.17 -16.38 -12.70
C PRO A 81 0.71 -16.70 -12.32
N GLY A 82 -0.01 -17.39 -13.22
CA GLY A 82 -1.40 -17.71 -12.98
C GLY A 82 -1.88 -18.88 -13.82
N ASP A 83 -3.10 -19.31 -13.54
CA ASP A 83 -3.84 -20.31 -14.27
C ASP A 83 -4.68 -19.66 -15.39
N ALA A 84 -5.44 -20.45 -16.12
CA ALA A 84 -6.39 -19.97 -17.14
C ALA A 84 -7.47 -19.05 -16.55
N VAL A 85 -7.73 -19.15 -15.23
CA VAL A 85 -8.67 -18.32 -14.50
C VAL A 85 -7.91 -17.62 -13.37
N HIS A 86 -8.09 -16.30 -13.27
CA HIS A 86 -7.52 -15.46 -12.24
C HIS A 86 -8.58 -14.51 -11.68
N GLU A 87 -8.55 -14.21 -10.37
CA GLU A 87 -9.36 -13.15 -9.76
C GLU A 87 -8.47 -11.93 -9.50
N ALA A 88 -8.83 -10.80 -10.07
CA ALA A 88 -8.16 -9.52 -9.88
C ALA A 88 -8.98 -8.63 -8.95
N TYR A 89 -8.37 -8.10 -7.89
CA TYR A 89 -8.97 -7.16 -6.96
C TYR A 89 -8.28 -5.81 -7.04
N TYR A 90 -9.07 -4.71 -7.06
CA TYR A 90 -8.57 -3.35 -7.10
C TYR A 90 -9.09 -2.52 -5.94
N LEU A 91 -8.17 -2.04 -5.09
CA LEU A 91 -8.51 -1.20 -3.94
C LEU A 91 -9.00 0.19 -4.36
N LYS A 92 -8.46 0.75 -5.44
CA LYS A 92 -8.71 2.11 -5.87
C LYS A 92 -9.54 2.17 -7.13
N LYS A 93 -10.36 3.21 -7.25
CA LYS A 93 -11.02 3.56 -8.50
C LYS A 93 -10.00 3.89 -9.58
N GLY A 94 -10.30 3.51 -10.81
CA GLY A 94 -9.40 3.76 -11.93
C GLY A 94 -9.72 2.90 -13.13
N SER A 95 -8.92 3.07 -14.17
CA SER A 95 -8.93 2.22 -15.35
C SER A 95 -7.61 1.46 -15.44
N TYR A 96 -7.69 0.14 -15.46
CA TYR A 96 -6.55 -0.78 -15.41
C TYR A 96 -6.47 -1.54 -16.71
N GLU A 97 -5.31 -1.50 -17.40
CA GLU A 97 -5.06 -2.30 -18.60
C GLU A 97 -4.55 -3.68 -18.17
N VAL A 98 -5.45 -4.65 -18.18
CA VAL A 98 -5.11 -6.05 -17.89
C VAL A 98 -4.52 -6.71 -19.13
N LYS A 99 -3.40 -7.44 -18.97
CA LYS A 99 -2.76 -8.20 -20.04
C LYS A 99 -2.65 -9.68 -19.66
N LEU A 100 -3.04 -10.53 -20.59
CA LEU A 100 -2.80 -11.96 -20.55
C LEU A 100 -1.65 -12.33 -21.48
N TYR A 101 -0.63 -12.97 -20.94
CA TYR A 101 0.44 -13.63 -21.68
C TYR A 101 0.14 -15.12 -21.74
N ALA A 102 -0.21 -15.62 -22.90
CA ALA A 102 -0.53 -17.02 -23.14
C ALA A 102 0.62 -17.71 -23.85
N TYR A 103 1.16 -18.78 -23.28
CA TYR A 103 2.32 -19.49 -23.77
C TYR A 103 1.91 -20.84 -24.34
N GLY A 104 2.28 -21.09 -25.59
CA GLY A 104 2.12 -22.35 -26.31
C GLY A 104 3.46 -22.97 -26.75
N ARG A 105 3.41 -24.14 -27.39
CA ARG A 105 4.62 -24.79 -27.87
C ARG A 105 5.32 -23.99 -28.98
N GLY A 106 4.55 -23.27 -29.81
CA GLY A 106 5.06 -22.46 -30.92
C GLY A 106 5.46 -21.04 -30.53
N GLY A 107 5.31 -20.65 -29.26
CA GLY A 107 5.59 -19.30 -28.78
C GLY A 107 4.49 -18.76 -27.86
N TYR A 108 4.53 -17.48 -27.56
CA TYR A 108 3.53 -16.79 -26.75
C TYR A 108 2.83 -15.69 -27.56
N ASP A 109 1.66 -15.31 -27.04
CA ASP A 109 0.90 -14.17 -27.54
C ASP A 109 0.33 -13.37 -26.35
N VAL A 110 -0.09 -12.12 -26.60
CA VAL A 110 -0.55 -11.19 -25.56
C VAL A 110 -1.89 -10.59 -25.97
N ALA A 111 -2.88 -10.73 -25.09
CA ALA A 111 -4.15 -10.00 -25.18
C ALA A 111 -4.24 -8.94 -24.08
N ALA A 112 -4.94 -7.83 -24.36
CA ALA A 112 -5.18 -6.78 -23.38
C ALA A 112 -6.67 -6.40 -23.36
N ALA A 113 -7.15 -6.03 -22.16
CA ALA A 113 -8.50 -5.51 -21.94
C ALA A 113 -8.48 -4.46 -20.83
N GLN A 114 -9.43 -3.51 -20.87
CA GLN A 114 -9.59 -2.50 -19.83
C GLN A 114 -10.58 -2.98 -18.78
N VAL A 115 -10.20 -2.79 -17.52
CA VAL A 115 -11.05 -2.95 -16.33
C VAL A 115 -11.29 -1.56 -15.73
N THR A 116 -12.54 -1.16 -15.61
CA THR A 116 -12.90 0.10 -14.96
C THR A 116 -13.48 -0.17 -13.57
N VAL A 117 -12.88 0.47 -12.57
CA VAL A 117 -13.31 0.45 -11.17
C VAL A 117 -13.89 1.82 -10.84
N GLU A 118 -15.17 1.87 -10.52
CA GLU A 118 -15.93 3.12 -10.36
C GLU A 118 -15.62 3.82 -9.03
N ASN A 119 -15.41 3.06 -7.94
CA ASN A 119 -15.25 3.58 -6.60
C ASN A 119 -14.07 2.91 -5.88
N ASP A 120 -13.44 3.63 -4.94
CA ASP A 120 -12.50 3.04 -3.99
C ASP A 120 -13.22 2.01 -3.12
N ASP A 121 -12.56 0.89 -2.82
CA ASP A 121 -13.05 -0.01 -1.77
C ASP A 121 -12.55 0.51 -0.42
N LEU A 122 -13.48 0.93 0.42
CA LEU A 122 -13.23 1.42 1.77
C LEU A 122 -13.35 0.34 2.84
N SER A 123 -13.80 -0.87 2.49
CA SER A 123 -14.00 -1.97 3.43
C SER A 123 -12.77 -2.25 4.30
N PRO A 124 -11.52 -2.30 3.76
CA PRO A 124 -10.35 -2.53 4.58
C PRO A 124 -10.09 -1.45 5.64
N ILE A 125 -10.53 -0.21 5.39
CA ILE A 125 -10.45 0.88 6.36
C ILE A 125 -11.55 0.73 7.40
N LEU A 126 -12.79 0.57 6.97
CA LEU A 126 -13.98 0.52 7.83
C LEU A 126 -13.95 -0.69 8.77
N GLU A 127 -13.37 -1.81 8.32
CA GLU A 127 -13.21 -3.04 9.09
C GLU A 127 -11.93 -3.06 9.95
N SER A 128 -11.02 -2.08 9.76
CA SER A 128 -9.80 -2.00 10.55
C SER A 128 -10.13 -1.73 12.02
N ARG A 129 -9.37 -2.38 12.91
CA ARG A 129 -9.52 -2.18 14.35
C ARG A 129 -9.34 -0.71 14.75
N GLU A 130 -8.40 -0.04 14.13
CA GLU A 130 -8.08 1.36 14.41
C GLU A 130 -9.27 2.28 14.10
N PHE A 131 -9.93 2.08 12.97
CA PHE A 131 -11.08 2.88 12.59
C PHE A 131 -12.31 2.56 13.44
N GLN A 132 -12.56 1.29 13.74
CA GLN A 132 -13.65 0.87 14.62
C GLN A 132 -13.49 1.45 16.02
N LEU A 133 -12.28 1.43 16.59
CA LEU A 133 -12.01 2.04 17.89
C LEU A 133 -12.15 3.56 17.83
N LEU A 134 -11.66 4.22 16.75
CA LEU A 134 -11.75 5.66 16.58
C LEU A 134 -13.20 6.14 16.59
N THR A 135 -14.12 5.37 16.00
CA THR A 135 -15.53 5.72 15.86
C THR A 135 -16.43 5.17 16.97
N ALA A 136 -15.89 4.36 17.89
CA ALA A 136 -16.67 3.74 18.97
C ALA A 136 -17.12 4.73 20.04
N HIS A 137 -16.37 5.83 20.21
CA HIS A 137 -16.57 6.82 21.26
C HIS A 137 -16.40 8.24 20.75
N SER A 138 -16.96 9.21 21.47
CA SER A 138 -16.41 10.57 21.44
C SER A 138 -15.17 10.61 22.32
N TRP A 139 -14.19 11.40 21.94
CA TRP A 139 -12.90 11.52 22.60
C TRP A 139 -12.72 12.87 23.23
N LYS A 140 -12.12 12.95 24.42
CA LYS A 140 -11.70 14.18 25.07
C LYS A 140 -10.24 14.07 25.55
N LEU A 141 -9.55 15.20 25.66
CA LEU A 141 -8.22 15.23 26.28
C LEU A 141 -8.29 14.61 27.67
N ASP A 142 -7.26 13.82 28.03
CA ASP A 142 -7.22 13.13 29.31
C ASP A 142 -6.92 14.07 30.47
N PRO A 143 -7.92 14.46 31.29
CA PRO A 143 -7.73 15.39 32.40
C PRO A 143 -6.99 14.77 33.60
N ALA A 144 -6.86 13.44 33.62
CA ALA A 144 -6.12 12.72 34.68
C ALA A 144 -4.62 12.57 34.34
N SER A 145 -4.24 12.80 33.11
CA SER A 145 -2.85 12.76 32.69
C SER A 145 -2.08 14.01 33.13
N ASN A 146 -0.84 13.83 33.57
CA ASN A 146 0.09 14.94 33.78
C ASN A 146 0.66 15.53 32.47
N ALA A 147 0.43 14.85 31.34
CA ALA A 147 0.95 15.20 30.03
C ALA A 147 -0.11 14.93 28.93
N PRO A 148 -1.31 15.52 29.01
CA PRO A 148 -2.36 15.35 28.02
C PRO A 148 -1.96 15.95 26.66
N ILE A 149 -1.12 16.99 26.69
CA ILE A 149 -0.56 17.67 25.53
C ILE A 149 0.92 17.83 25.77
N ILE A 150 1.74 17.38 24.81
CA ILE A 150 3.19 17.60 24.78
C ILE A 150 3.62 18.10 23.43
N VAL A 151 4.73 18.85 23.38
CA VAL A 151 5.27 19.45 22.15
C VAL A 151 6.76 19.17 22.05
N GLY A 152 7.22 18.77 20.86
CA GLY A 152 8.63 18.49 20.66
C GLY A 152 8.97 18.05 19.24
N THR A 153 9.88 17.10 19.15
CA THR A 153 10.34 16.50 17.91
C THR A 153 9.79 15.07 17.76
N GLU A 154 9.96 14.47 16.60
CA GLU A 154 9.54 13.07 16.38
C GLU A 154 10.25 12.11 17.35
N GLY A 155 11.54 12.32 17.61
CA GLY A 155 12.34 11.48 18.50
C GLY A 155 12.12 11.76 19.99
N ASN A 156 11.68 12.97 20.34
CA ASN A 156 11.35 13.38 21.71
C ASN A 156 10.12 14.31 21.71
N PRO A 157 8.89 13.75 21.71
CA PRO A 157 7.67 14.53 21.58
C PRO A 157 7.41 15.54 22.71
N GLY A 158 8.09 15.43 23.83
CA GLY A 158 7.98 16.33 24.98
C GLY A 158 9.17 17.29 25.15
N GLU A 159 10.03 17.44 24.15
CA GLU A 159 11.28 18.19 24.24
C GLU A 159 11.09 19.68 24.52
N TYR A 160 10.06 20.30 23.94
CA TYR A 160 9.77 21.73 24.07
C TYR A 160 8.72 22.04 25.14
N PHE A 161 7.75 21.14 25.31
CA PHE A 161 6.73 21.23 26.35
C PHE A 161 6.37 19.81 26.83
N GLY A 162 6.67 19.53 28.06
CA GLY A 162 6.54 18.19 28.66
C GLY A 162 5.16 17.90 29.27
N GLY A 163 4.19 18.79 29.12
CA GLY A 163 2.83 18.63 29.64
C GLY A 163 2.47 19.62 30.75
N GLY A 164 1.29 19.45 31.30
CA GLY A 164 0.68 20.30 32.34
C GLY A 164 -0.81 20.05 32.45
N SER A 165 -1.46 20.72 33.39
CA SER A 165 -2.91 20.65 33.55
C SER A 165 -3.63 21.29 32.38
N LEU A 166 -4.77 20.73 32.00
CA LEU A 166 -5.69 21.33 31.05
C LEU A 166 -6.36 22.58 31.65
N ALA A 167 -6.65 23.55 30.80
CA ALA A 167 -7.55 24.65 31.15
C ALA A 167 -8.99 24.15 31.28
N ASP A 168 -9.82 24.86 32.06
CA ASP A 168 -11.21 24.45 32.33
C ASP A 168 -12.00 24.21 31.02
N CYS A 169 -11.79 25.06 29.99
CA CYS A 169 -12.46 24.97 28.71
C CYS A 169 -11.86 23.87 27.76
N GLN A 170 -10.89 23.10 28.21
CA GLN A 170 -10.37 21.94 27.45
C GLN A 170 -10.85 20.61 28.05
N ILE A 171 -11.32 20.61 29.28
CA ILE A 171 -11.68 19.40 30.01
C ILE A 171 -12.97 18.77 29.46
N ASP A 172 -13.88 19.60 28.97
CA ASP A 172 -15.19 19.21 28.45
C ASP A 172 -15.27 19.21 26.92
N ASP A 173 -14.19 19.61 26.24
CA ASP A 173 -14.06 19.51 24.78
C ASP A 173 -14.18 18.06 24.29
N THR A 174 -14.96 17.85 23.22
CA THR A 174 -15.12 16.50 22.64
C THR A 174 -14.92 16.46 21.14
N TYR A 175 -14.34 15.36 20.67
CA TYR A 175 -14.14 15.05 19.26
C TYR A 175 -14.86 13.73 18.93
N THR A 176 -15.72 13.76 17.91
CA THR A 176 -16.46 12.59 17.44
C THR A 176 -16.13 12.30 16.00
N PHE A 177 -15.71 11.05 15.72
CA PHE A 177 -15.41 10.58 14.37
C PHE A 177 -16.49 9.59 13.93
N ALA A 178 -16.87 9.64 12.66
CA ALA A 178 -17.89 8.77 12.10
C ALA A 178 -17.66 8.51 10.61
N PHE A 179 -18.30 7.47 10.08
CA PHE A 179 -18.45 7.27 8.64
C PHE A 179 -19.94 7.30 8.34
N ILE A 180 -20.39 8.36 7.66
CA ILE A 180 -21.80 8.65 7.38
C ILE A 180 -21.89 9.15 5.95
N ASP A 181 -22.94 8.69 5.22
CA ASP A 181 -23.17 9.07 3.82
C ASP A 181 -21.95 8.82 2.91
N ASN A 182 -21.29 7.70 3.13
CA ASN A 182 -20.07 7.29 2.39
C ASN A 182 -18.90 8.28 2.52
N ASP A 183 -18.80 8.98 3.65
CA ASP A 183 -17.76 9.97 3.91
C ASP A 183 -17.29 9.91 5.37
N PHE A 184 -16.01 10.18 5.58
CA PHE A 184 -15.42 10.29 6.92
C PHE A 184 -15.74 11.67 7.51
N LYS A 185 -16.43 11.70 8.64
CA LYS A 185 -16.91 12.91 9.31
C LYS A 185 -16.29 13.08 10.68
N VAL A 186 -15.94 14.32 11.02
CA VAL A 186 -15.50 14.70 12.37
C VAL A 186 -16.28 15.89 12.88
N SER A 187 -16.60 15.86 14.17
CA SER A 187 -17.19 16.95 14.90
C SER A 187 -16.30 17.31 16.10
N TYR A 188 -16.19 18.59 16.38
CA TYR A 188 -15.59 19.15 17.59
C TYR A 188 -16.64 19.97 18.31
N ASN A 189 -16.85 19.68 19.59
CA ASN A 189 -17.71 20.45 20.47
C ASN A 189 -16.88 21.04 21.60
N ALA A 190 -16.77 22.36 21.62
CA ALA A 190 -16.02 23.14 22.60
C ALA A 190 -16.87 23.58 23.82
N ASN A 191 -18.13 23.12 23.91
CA ASN A 191 -19.04 23.45 25.00
C ASN A 191 -19.10 24.95 25.36
N GLY A 192 -18.93 25.82 24.36
CA GLY A 192 -19.07 27.27 24.49
C GLY A 192 -17.75 28.05 24.59
N ALA A 193 -16.64 27.43 24.84
CA ALA A 193 -15.33 28.10 24.88
C ALA A 193 -14.20 27.17 24.39
N THR A 194 -13.29 27.75 23.62
CA THR A 194 -12.09 27.01 23.11
C THR A 194 -10.84 27.57 23.74
N PHE A 195 -9.91 26.74 24.14
CA PHE A 195 -8.57 27.18 24.55
C PHE A 195 -7.77 27.62 23.33
N ASN A 196 -7.41 28.88 23.29
CA ASN A 196 -6.56 29.46 22.26
C ASN A 196 -5.09 29.32 22.64
N ALA A 197 -4.26 28.84 21.71
CA ALA A 197 -2.81 28.77 21.85
C ALA A 197 -2.14 29.47 20.65
N GLY A 198 -0.85 29.77 20.79
CA GLY A 198 -0.07 30.44 19.74
C GLY A 198 -0.47 31.90 19.57
N ASN A 199 -0.80 32.31 18.34
CA ASN A 199 -1.15 33.70 18.01
C ASN A 199 -2.66 33.94 17.91
N VAL A 200 -3.47 33.14 18.60
CA VAL A 200 -4.93 33.27 18.64
C VAL A 200 -5.34 33.99 19.93
N GLU A 201 -5.97 35.14 19.80
CA GLU A 201 -6.40 35.92 20.96
C GLU A 201 -7.77 35.45 21.53
N PRO A 202 -7.95 35.47 22.83
CA PRO A 202 -6.96 35.77 23.87
C PRO A 202 -5.95 34.62 23.99
N ASN A 203 -4.65 34.93 23.87
CA ASN A 203 -3.60 33.94 23.80
C ASN A 203 -3.40 33.17 25.12
N TYR A 204 -3.21 31.86 25.05
CA TYR A 204 -3.09 30.91 26.16
C TYR A 204 -4.22 31.07 27.20
N SER A 205 -5.45 31.23 26.72
CA SER A 205 -6.63 31.31 27.57
C SER A 205 -7.89 30.85 26.82
N CYS A 206 -8.99 30.67 27.58
CA CYS A 206 -10.28 30.32 27.02
C CYS A 206 -10.85 31.52 26.22
N GLY A 207 -11.22 31.28 24.98
CA GLY A 207 -11.80 32.26 24.06
C GLY A 207 -13.16 31.84 23.52
N SER A 208 -13.53 32.36 22.36
CA SER A 208 -14.81 32.07 21.73
C SER A 208 -14.88 30.61 21.29
N ASP A 209 -16.09 30.07 21.25
CA ASP A 209 -16.41 28.74 20.72
C ASP A 209 -15.98 28.61 19.26
N ARG A 210 -15.20 27.57 18.97
CA ARG A 210 -14.70 27.20 17.64
C ARG A 210 -15.19 25.82 17.21
N SER A 211 -16.30 25.35 17.76
CA SER A 211 -16.91 24.08 17.41
C SER A 211 -17.15 23.95 15.90
N TYR A 212 -17.03 22.75 15.39
CA TYR A 212 -17.43 22.39 14.04
C TYR A 212 -18.16 21.05 14.05
N ASN A 213 -19.07 20.85 13.12
CA ASN A 213 -19.92 19.68 13.10
C ASN A 213 -19.94 18.99 11.74
N MET A 214 -19.76 17.66 11.75
CA MET A 214 -19.88 16.79 10.58
C MET A 214 -19.05 17.23 9.37
N VAL A 215 -17.84 17.69 9.63
CA VAL A 215 -16.91 18.12 8.58
C VAL A 215 -16.21 16.89 7.99
N SER A 216 -16.08 16.87 6.67
CA SER A 216 -15.35 15.79 5.98
C SER A 216 -13.85 15.83 6.31
N PHE A 217 -13.25 14.67 6.58
CA PHE A 217 -11.81 14.55 6.75
C PHE A 217 -11.23 13.41 5.91
N GLY A 218 -9.94 13.47 5.61
CA GLY A 218 -9.22 12.39 4.96
C GLY A 218 -8.77 11.34 5.97
N TYR A 219 -8.98 10.05 5.68
CA TYR A 219 -8.43 8.94 6.45
C TYR A 219 -7.55 8.06 5.56
N SER A 220 -6.36 7.70 6.03
CA SER A 220 -5.41 6.88 5.29
C SER A 220 -4.67 5.94 6.23
N THR A 221 -4.52 4.69 5.80
CA THR A 221 -3.63 3.70 6.46
C THR A 221 -2.15 3.88 6.07
N GLN A 222 -1.85 4.79 5.14
CA GLN A 222 -0.48 5.17 4.81
C GLN A 222 -0.01 6.27 5.76
N VAL A 223 1.10 6.02 6.45
CA VAL A 223 1.66 6.92 7.47
C VAL A 223 3.09 7.29 7.12
N SER A 224 3.42 8.57 7.27
CA SER A 224 4.81 9.05 7.20
C SER A 224 5.34 9.17 8.63
N GLY A 225 6.32 8.34 8.98
CA GLY A 225 6.85 8.26 10.34
C GLY A 225 6.13 7.25 11.21
N ALA A 226 6.16 7.43 12.54
CA ALA A 226 5.44 6.57 13.47
C ALA A 226 3.93 6.78 13.39
N GLY A 227 3.16 5.70 13.46
CA GLY A 227 1.70 5.73 13.49
C GLY A 227 1.04 4.55 12.82
N LEU A 228 -0.26 4.41 13.01
CA LEU A 228 -1.13 3.35 12.48
C LEU A 228 -1.98 3.84 11.31
N ALA A 229 -2.43 5.09 11.39
CA ALA A 229 -3.24 5.75 10.36
C ALA A 229 -3.06 7.28 10.42
N THR A 230 -3.50 7.98 9.40
CA THR A 230 -3.45 9.44 9.30
C THR A 230 -4.86 10.00 9.13
N ILE A 231 -5.18 11.03 9.91
CA ILE A 231 -6.36 11.89 9.81
C ILE A 231 -5.92 13.22 9.20
N THR A 232 -6.60 13.69 8.16
CA THR A 232 -6.29 14.97 7.51
C THR A 232 -7.54 15.86 7.54
N LEU A 233 -7.48 16.95 8.32
CA LEU A 233 -8.56 17.95 8.33
C LEU A 233 -8.52 18.79 7.04
N PRO A 234 -9.67 19.31 6.57
CA PRO A 234 -9.76 20.07 5.32
C PRO A 234 -9.12 21.46 5.39
N SER A 235 -8.91 21.96 6.60
CA SER A 235 -8.31 23.30 6.84
C SER A 235 -7.20 23.21 7.88
N THR A 236 -6.24 24.13 7.77
CA THR A 236 -5.15 24.26 8.76
C THR A 236 -5.63 25.04 10.00
N PRO A 237 -4.99 24.82 11.15
CA PRO A 237 -5.20 25.68 12.34
C PRO A 237 -4.95 27.17 12.04
N PRO A 238 -5.63 28.08 12.73
CA PRO A 238 -6.62 27.83 13.78
C PRO A 238 -8.06 27.62 13.28
N ALA A 239 -8.28 27.53 11.96
CA ALA A 239 -9.63 27.35 11.42
C ALA A 239 -10.21 25.99 11.79
N MET A 240 -9.39 24.93 11.72
CA MET A 240 -9.72 23.60 12.20
C MET A 240 -8.49 22.95 12.85
N PHE A 241 -8.70 22.27 13.96
CA PHE A 241 -7.64 21.63 14.73
C PHE A 241 -8.22 20.47 15.56
N ILE A 242 -7.34 19.58 16.03
CA ILE A 242 -7.60 18.63 17.11
C ILE A 242 -6.59 18.93 18.22
N GLY A 243 -7.10 19.14 19.44
CA GLY A 243 -6.29 19.42 20.62
C GLY A 243 -6.12 20.91 20.89
N VAL A 244 -5.26 21.61 20.15
CA VAL A 244 -4.99 23.06 20.35
C VAL A 244 -4.85 23.80 19.04
N THR A 245 -5.04 25.14 19.09
CA THR A 245 -5.09 26.02 17.91
C THR A 245 -3.71 26.33 17.30
N ASP A 246 -2.62 26.04 17.97
CA ASP A 246 -1.23 26.36 17.53
C ASP A 246 -0.51 25.20 16.85
N VAL A 247 -1.18 24.07 16.60
CA VAL A 247 -0.58 23.00 15.80
C VAL A 247 -0.25 23.51 14.39
N SER A 248 0.91 23.13 13.88
CA SER A 248 1.41 23.63 12.59
C SER A 248 0.83 22.88 11.37
N SER A 249 0.11 21.79 11.59
CA SER A 249 -0.35 20.90 10.53
C SER A 249 -1.81 20.48 10.74
N ASN A 250 -2.51 20.26 9.62
CA ASN A 250 -3.84 19.65 9.62
C ASN A 250 -3.79 18.11 9.52
N ASN A 251 -2.59 17.51 9.54
CA ASN A 251 -2.40 16.06 9.53
C ASN A 251 -2.12 15.57 10.94
N TYR A 252 -2.86 14.54 11.35
CA TYR A 252 -2.72 13.87 12.64
C TYR A 252 -2.52 12.39 12.43
N ARG A 253 -1.47 11.84 13.04
CA ARG A 253 -1.18 10.41 13.01
C ARG A 253 -1.74 9.75 14.27
N ILE A 254 -2.44 8.66 14.12
CA ILE A 254 -2.84 7.80 15.24
C ILE A 254 -1.59 7.02 15.65
N ILE A 255 -0.98 7.40 16.76
CA ILE A 255 0.21 6.73 17.29
C ILE A 255 -0.16 5.42 17.97
N SER A 256 -1.23 5.45 18.76
CA SER A 256 -1.84 4.27 19.39
C SER A 256 -3.32 4.52 19.61
N ILE A 257 -4.10 3.43 19.62
CA ILE A 257 -5.52 3.47 19.93
C ILE A 257 -5.95 2.17 20.60
N SER A 258 -6.79 2.30 21.62
CA SER A 258 -7.45 1.22 22.34
C SER A 258 -8.86 1.65 22.74
N GLU A 259 -9.59 0.80 23.44
CA GLU A 259 -10.92 1.14 23.97
C GLU A 259 -10.90 2.32 24.96
N ASN A 260 -9.78 2.56 25.62
CA ASN A 260 -9.67 3.53 26.71
C ASN A 260 -8.71 4.69 26.42
N GLU A 261 -7.98 4.65 25.34
CA GLU A 261 -6.97 5.68 25.02
C GLU A 261 -6.82 5.87 23.51
N LEU A 262 -6.70 7.11 23.11
CA LEU A 262 -6.27 7.51 21.78
C LEU A 262 -5.09 8.48 21.90
N VAL A 263 -3.97 8.17 21.25
CA VAL A 263 -2.83 9.08 21.13
C VAL A 263 -2.71 9.57 19.69
N LEU A 264 -2.91 10.87 19.51
CA LEU A 264 -2.71 11.54 18.23
C LEU A 264 -1.43 12.37 18.25
N ARG A 265 -0.76 12.43 17.11
CA ARG A 265 0.40 13.31 16.89
C ARG A 265 0.22 14.12 15.61
N SER A 266 0.22 15.45 15.73
CA SER A 266 0.20 16.37 14.58
C SER A 266 1.61 16.54 14.00
N GLY A 267 1.70 17.01 12.76
CA GLY A 267 2.96 17.30 12.09
C GLY A 267 3.62 16.09 11.43
N ARG A 268 4.61 16.39 10.61
CA ARG A 268 5.47 15.40 9.94
C ARG A 268 6.70 15.09 10.80
N PRO A 269 7.40 13.97 10.56
CA PRO A 269 8.56 13.57 11.37
C PRO A 269 9.70 14.61 11.45
N ASN A 270 9.80 15.52 10.49
CA ASN A 270 10.84 16.57 10.43
C ASN A 270 10.33 17.96 10.87
N GLU A 271 9.17 18.03 11.45
CA GLU A 271 8.52 19.27 11.94
C GLU A 271 8.38 19.22 13.46
N THR A 272 8.02 20.36 14.07
CA THR A 272 7.53 20.36 15.45
C THR A 272 6.25 19.57 15.53
N VAL A 273 6.21 18.59 16.43
CA VAL A 273 5.03 17.77 16.65
C VAL A 273 4.33 18.13 17.95
N HIS A 274 3.01 18.11 17.91
CA HIS A 274 2.17 18.14 19.12
C HIS A 274 1.59 16.72 19.29
N GLN A 275 1.72 16.17 20.48
CA GLN A 275 1.12 14.88 20.79
C GLN A 275 0.05 15.06 21.86
N PHE A 276 -1.08 14.44 21.62
CA PHE A 276 -2.30 14.53 22.39
C PHE A 276 -2.68 13.16 22.92
N ARG A 277 -3.04 13.10 24.20
CA ARG A 277 -3.61 11.93 24.84
C ARG A 277 -5.08 12.17 25.10
N PHE A 278 -5.92 11.30 24.58
CA PHE A 278 -7.37 11.34 24.73
C PHE A 278 -7.87 10.09 25.45
N VAL A 279 -9.01 10.27 26.12
CA VAL A 279 -9.82 9.20 26.70
C VAL A 279 -11.25 9.30 26.19
N PRO A 280 -12.06 8.20 26.26
CA PRO A 280 -13.47 8.26 25.94
C PRO A 280 -14.18 9.36 26.72
N ALA A 281 -14.96 10.19 26.05
CA ALA A 281 -15.88 11.10 26.69
C ALA A 281 -17.07 10.28 27.24
N GLN A 282 -17.38 10.46 28.51
CA GLN A 282 -18.51 9.79 29.15
C GLN A 282 -19.82 10.49 28.81
#